data_6107c23405943975094ba59fc41914a2
#
_entry.id   6107c23405943975094ba59fc41914a2
#
_cell.length_a   1.000
_cell.length_b   1.000
_cell.length_c   1.000
_cell.angle_alpha   90.00
_cell.angle_beta   90.00
_cell.angle_gamma   90.00
#
_symmetry.space_group_name_H-M   'P 1'
#
loop_
_entity.id
_entity.type
_entity.pdbx_description
1 polymer ?
#
loop_
_entity_poly.entity_id
_entity_poly.type
_entity_poly.pdbx_seq_one_letter_code
_entity_poly.pdbx_strand_id
1 'polypeptide(L)'
;MDSYPRDMVGYGQKGPKVIWPNNAKVAVQFVLNYEEGAENSILHGDPASEIFLSEIIGAVPFEGSRHMSMESIYEYGSRAGVWRILDLFRSRKVPITLFAVAMAMQRNPLVIEQALKDGHEIASHGYRWINYHGMPKSEEMAHMKKAIDIHKDICGERPLGWYTGRTSENTRDLVSEEGGFIYDADDYSDDLPFWSEQTKKPHLIVPYTLDTNDMRFATAQGFNTAKHFSDYLIDAFDTLYSEGSTAPKMMSVGLHCRLIGRPARFKGLVKFLDYILSHEKVWIAKRIDIARHWIEQFPSPEFETNK
;
A
#
# COMPACT_ATOMS: atom_id res chain seq x y z
N MET A 1 17.50 -30.73 10.27
CA MET A 1 16.20 -30.14 10.65
C MET A 1 15.66 -29.52 9.38
N ASP A 2 14.47 -29.91 8.97
CA ASP A 2 13.83 -29.23 7.84
C ASP A 2 13.68 -27.76 8.19
N SER A 3 14.21 -26.87 7.36
CA SER A 3 14.18 -25.44 7.61
C SER A 3 12.73 -24.97 7.52
N TYR A 4 12.18 -24.49 8.62
CA TYR A 4 10.85 -23.87 8.61
C TYR A 4 10.88 -22.62 7.71
N PRO A 5 10.01 -22.53 6.70
CA PRO A 5 10.15 -21.53 5.62
C PRO A 5 9.73 -20.10 6.03
N ARG A 6 9.29 -19.89 7.28
CA ARG A 6 8.86 -18.58 7.78
C ARG A 6 9.87 -18.04 8.79
N ASP A 7 10.23 -16.78 8.69
CA ASP A 7 10.95 -16.09 9.75
C ASP A 7 9.96 -15.68 10.86
N MET A 8 10.12 -16.29 12.03
CA MET A 8 9.33 -16.00 13.23
C MET A 8 10.13 -15.20 14.27
N VAL A 9 11.35 -14.83 13.96
CA VAL A 9 12.28 -14.13 14.86
C VAL A 9 12.39 -12.66 14.52
N GLY A 10 12.47 -12.30 13.23
CA GLY A 10 12.65 -10.93 12.75
C GLY A 10 13.82 -10.25 13.49
N TYR A 11 13.61 -9.01 13.89
CA TYR A 11 14.60 -8.28 14.69
C TYR A 11 14.67 -8.69 16.17
N GLY A 12 13.77 -9.54 16.63
CA GLY A 12 13.69 -9.97 18.02
C GLY A 12 13.51 -8.79 19.01
N GLN A 13 14.00 -8.97 20.23
CA GLN A 13 13.82 -7.97 21.29
C GLN A 13 14.64 -6.68 21.09
N LYS A 14 15.73 -6.76 20.34
CA LYS A 14 16.67 -5.64 20.13
C LYS A 14 16.78 -5.33 18.63
N GLY A 15 15.76 -4.66 18.09
CA GLY A 15 15.77 -4.22 16.71
C GLY A 15 16.86 -3.17 16.41
N PRO A 16 17.05 -2.86 15.11
CA PRO A 16 17.99 -1.84 14.67
C PRO A 16 17.58 -0.47 15.22
N LYS A 17 18.59 0.34 15.58
CA LYS A 17 18.36 1.72 16.02
C LYS A 17 18.34 2.64 14.82
N VAL A 18 17.20 2.77 14.19
CA VAL A 18 17.02 3.71 13.09
C VAL A 18 17.03 5.15 13.60
N ILE A 19 17.63 6.05 12.85
CA ILE A 19 17.59 7.50 13.09
C ILE A 19 16.83 8.14 11.93
N TRP A 20 15.54 8.40 12.14
CA TRP A 20 14.72 9.07 11.13
C TRP A 20 15.15 10.51 10.92
N PRO A 21 14.90 11.13 9.75
CA PRO A 21 15.17 12.55 9.51
C PRO A 21 14.65 13.45 10.64
N ASN A 22 15.42 14.47 11.01
CA ASN A 22 15.13 15.38 12.11
C ASN A 22 14.95 14.72 13.49
N ASN A 23 15.56 13.54 13.68
CA ASN A 23 15.40 12.72 14.89
C ASN A 23 13.92 12.46 15.20
N ALA A 24 13.14 12.15 14.15
CA ALA A 24 11.73 11.84 14.32
C ALA A 24 11.58 10.54 15.13
N LYS A 25 10.57 10.52 15.98
CA LYS A 25 10.21 9.38 16.82
C LYS A 25 9.44 8.32 16.03
N VAL A 26 8.72 8.77 15.03
CA VAL A 26 7.93 7.89 14.14
C VAL A 26 7.97 8.42 12.72
N ALA A 27 8.15 7.50 11.75
CA ALA A 27 7.96 7.79 10.34
C ALA A 27 6.53 7.38 9.96
N VAL A 28 5.70 8.33 9.55
CA VAL A 28 4.31 8.05 9.13
C VAL A 28 4.22 8.09 7.62
N GLN A 29 3.59 7.10 7.03
CA GLN A 29 3.36 7.01 5.61
C GLN A 29 1.87 6.76 5.31
N PHE A 30 1.32 7.55 4.41
CA PHE A 30 -0.02 7.35 3.89
C PHE A 30 0.04 6.68 2.54
N VAL A 31 -0.74 5.63 2.38
CA VAL A 31 -0.88 4.89 1.13
C VAL A 31 -2.30 5.03 0.63
N LEU A 32 -2.47 5.59 -0.56
CA LEU A 32 -3.75 5.63 -1.24
C LEU A 32 -3.79 4.52 -2.29
N ASN A 33 -4.60 3.50 -2.06
CA ASN A 33 -4.85 2.46 -3.04
C ASN A 33 -5.80 3.00 -4.12
N TYR A 34 -5.31 3.04 -5.36
CA TYR A 34 -6.06 3.45 -6.52
C TYR A 34 -6.34 2.24 -7.41
N GLU A 35 -7.52 1.65 -7.27
CA GLU A 35 -7.89 0.33 -7.78
C GLU A 35 -9.08 0.36 -8.74
N GLU A 36 -9.81 1.45 -8.76
CA GLU A 36 -11.11 1.62 -9.38
C GLU A 36 -11.06 1.43 -10.90
N GLY A 37 -11.82 0.45 -11.40
CA GLY A 37 -11.85 0.05 -12.82
C GLY A 37 -10.86 -1.08 -13.16
N ALA A 38 -10.20 -1.68 -12.16
CA ALA A 38 -9.29 -2.80 -12.31
C ALA A 38 -9.72 -4.04 -11.51
N GLU A 39 -10.83 -3.96 -10.79
CA GLU A 39 -11.49 -5.04 -10.04
C GLU A 39 -12.00 -6.16 -10.96
N ASN A 40 -12.42 -7.28 -10.36
CA ASN A 40 -13.07 -8.37 -11.11
C ASN A 40 -14.32 -7.88 -11.82
N SER A 41 -14.41 -8.12 -13.11
CA SER A 41 -15.57 -7.79 -13.94
C SER A 41 -15.61 -8.64 -15.20
N ILE A 42 -16.79 -9.05 -15.62
CA ILE A 42 -16.98 -9.72 -16.93
C ILE A 42 -16.53 -8.85 -18.11
N LEU A 43 -16.49 -7.51 -17.94
CA LEU A 43 -15.96 -6.59 -18.94
C LEU A 43 -14.44 -6.76 -19.17
N HIS A 44 -13.76 -7.41 -18.24
CA HIS A 44 -12.34 -7.70 -18.31
C HIS A 44 -12.05 -9.18 -18.64
N GLY A 45 -13.10 -9.98 -18.91
CA GLY A 45 -13.00 -11.43 -19.16
C GLY A 45 -13.03 -12.29 -17.88
N ASP A 46 -13.28 -11.70 -16.73
CA ASP A 46 -13.41 -12.45 -15.49
C ASP A 46 -14.74 -13.24 -15.45
N PRO A 47 -14.80 -14.39 -14.75
CA PRO A 47 -16.02 -15.19 -14.72
C PRO A 47 -17.16 -14.56 -13.94
N ALA A 48 -16.88 -13.62 -13.04
CA ALA A 48 -17.85 -13.02 -12.16
C ALA A 48 -17.47 -11.58 -11.76
N SER A 49 -18.42 -10.90 -11.12
CA SER A 49 -18.22 -9.55 -10.56
C SER A 49 -17.38 -9.55 -9.29
N GLU A 50 -16.81 -8.38 -8.93
CA GLU A 50 -16.12 -8.16 -7.67
C GLU A 50 -17.09 -8.25 -6.47
N ILE A 51 -16.57 -8.67 -5.33
CA ILE A 51 -17.33 -8.83 -4.07
C ILE A 51 -16.66 -8.16 -2.87
N PHE A 52 -15.46 -7.62 -3.03
CA PHE A 52 -14.60 -7.24 -1.91
C PHE A 52 -14.50 -5.71 -1.73
N LEU A 53 -14.27 -5.30 -0.49
CA LEU A 53 -14.00 -3.91 -0.07
C LEU A 53 -15.01 -2.87 -0.61
N SER A 54 -16.28 -3.08 -0.28
CA SER A 54 -17.37 -2.14 -0.56
C SER A 54 -18.37 -2.08 0.59
N GLU A 55 -19.33 -1.17 0.49
CA GLU A 55 -20.44 -1.08 1.44
C GLU A 55 -21.40 -2.28 1.38
N ILE A 56 -21.29 -3.15 0.37
CA ILE A 56 -22.09 -4.38 0.25
C ILE A 56 -21.34 -5.51 0.97
N ILE A 57 -21.36 -5.47 2.28
CA ILE A 57 -20.69 -6.49 3.11
C ILE A 57 -21.36 -7.84 2.89
N GLY A 58 -20.55 -8.87 2.59
CA GLY A 58 -21.09 -10.20 2.28
C GLY A 58 -21.67 -10.32 0.86
N ALA A 59 -21.26 -9.43 -0.06
CA ALA A 59 -21.63 -9.53 -1.47
C ALA A 59 -21.33 -10.93 -2.01
N VAL A 60 -22.23 -11.45 -2.86
CA VAL A 60 -21.99 -12.67 -3.63
C VAL A 60 -21.61 -12.31 -5.06
N PRO A 61 -20.73 -13.10 -5.71
CA PRO A 61 -20.36 -12.85 -7.08
C PRO A 61 -21.54 -13.08 -8.03
N PHE A 62 -21.71 -12.19 -9.01
CA PHE A 62 -22.66 -12.40 -10.12
C PHE A 62 -21.92 -13.07 -11.27
N GLU A 63 -22.07 -14.37 -11.39
CA GLU A 63 -21.45 -15.17 -12.45
C GLU A 63 -22.01 -14.79 -13.82
N GLY A 64 -21.13 -14.55 -14.79
CA GLY A 64 -21.48 -14.20 -16.15
C GLY A 64 -22.26 -12.89 -16.29
N SER A 65 -22.34 -12.06 -15.24
CA SER A 65 -23.15 -10.84 -15.20
C SER A 65 -22.41 -9.69 -14.52
N ARG A 66 -22.77 -8.47 -14.90
CA ARG A 66 -22.29 -7.25 -14.23
C ARG A 66 -23.05 -7.04 -12.93
N HIS A 67 -22.34 -6.55 -11.91
CA HIS A 67 -22.95 -6.10 -10.66
C HIS A 67 -22.97 -4.56 -10.63
N MET A 68 -24.05 -3.96 -11.16
CA MET A 68 -24.14 -2.50 -11.39
C MET A 68 -23.95 -1.68 -10.11
N SER A 69 -24.46 -2.14 -8.96
CA SER A 69 -24.25 -1.44 -7.69
C SER A 69 -22.79 -1.49 -7.26
N MET A 70 -22.11 -2.62 -7.42
CA MET A 70 -20.68 -2.75 -7.10
C MET A 70 -19.85 -1.83 -7.99
N GLU A 71 -20.07 -1.87 -9.31
CA GLU A 71 -19.38 -1.01 -10.25
C GLU A 71 -19.54 0.47 -9.89
N SER A 72 -20.76 0.91 -9.57
CA SER A 72 -21.02 2.31 -9.19
C SER A 72 -20.34 2.73 -7.89
N ILE A 73 -20.12 1.80 -6.93
CA ILE A 73 -19.33 2.05 -5.72
C ILE A 73 -17.87 2.29 -6.08
N TYR A 74 -17.30 1.47 -6.96
CA TYR A 74 -15.94 1.67 -7.46
C TYR A 74 -15.82 2.97 -8.26
N GLU A 75 -16.75 3.23 -9.16
CA GLU A 75 -16.79 4.51 -9.90
C GLU A 75 -16.79 5.73 -8.98
N TYR A 76 -17.47 5.69 -7.84
CA TYR A 76 -17.44 6.78 -6.87
C TYR A 76 -16.01 7.07 -6.40
N GLY A 77 -15.20 6.04 -6.16
CA GLY A 77 -13.79 6.20 -5.76
C GLY A 77 -13.02 7.03 -6.78
N SER A 78 -13.10 6.67 -8.06
CA SER A 78 -12.42 7.37 -9.15
C SER A 78 -13.01 8.75 -9.48
N ARG A 79 -14.35 8.90 -9.39
CA ARG A 79 -15.05 10.14 -9.80
C ARG A 79 -15.09 11.21 -8.75
N ALA A 80 -15.10 10.84 -7.46
CA ALA A 80 -15.30 11.77 -6.35
C ALA A 80 -14.34 11.55 -5.18
N GLY A 81 -14.15 10.31 -4.73
CA GLY A 81 -13.39 10.00 -3.53
C GLY A 81 -11.92 10.38 -3.63
N VAL A 82 -11.27 10.02 -4.72
CA VAL A 82 -9.85 10.29 -4.96
C VAL A 82 -9.54 11.78 -4.91
N TRP A 83 -10.36 12.60 -5.54
CA TRP A 83 -10.14 14.05 -5.59
C TRP A 83 -10.21 14.69 -4.21
N ARG A 84 -11.18 14.28 -3.41
CA ARG A 84 -11.32 14.76 -2.01
C ARG A 84 -10.09 14.40 -1.18
N ILE A 85 -9.51 13.22 -1.39
CA ILE A 85 -8.33 12.78 -0.67
C ILE A 85 -7.09 13.55 -1.14
N LEU A 86 -6.86 13.65 -2.45
CA LEU A 86 -5.71 14.40 -3.00
C LEU A 86 -5.76 15.88 -2.58
N ASP A 87 -6.96 16.50 -2.60
CA ASP A 87 -7.14 17.89 -2.17
C ASP A 87 -6.75 18.10 -0.68
N LEU A 88 -7.05 17.13 0.18
CA LEU A 88 -6.65 17.19 1.58
C LEU A 88 -5.13 17.20 1.72
N PHE A 89 -4.45 16.22 1.13
CA PHE A 89 -3.00 16.08 1.25
C PHE A 89 -2.27 17.27 0.61
N ARG A 90 -2.73 17.73 -0.54
CA ARG A 90 -2.23 18.94 -1.20
C ARG A 90 -2.39 20.18 -0.30
N SER A 91 -3.57 20.37 0.30
CA SER A 91 -3.85 21.52 1.18
C SER A 91 -3.00 21.54 2.44
N ARG A 92 -2.57 20.38 2.93
CA ARG A 92 -1.68 20.19 4.07
C ARG A 92 -0.20 20.08 3.67
N LYS A 93 0.12 20.09 2.37
CA LYS A 93 1.47 19.90 1.82
C LYS A 93 2.12 18.60 2.32
N VAL A 94 1.34 17.54 2.42
CA VAL A 94 1.77 16.23 2.89
C VAL A 94 1.95 15.29 1.70
N PRO A 95 3.15 14.74 1.49
CA PRO A 95 3.36 13.74 0.44
C PRO A 95 2.76 12.39 0.84
N ILE A 96 2.27 11.65 -0.15
CA ILE A 96 1.75 10.30 0.03
C ILE A 96 2.30 9.37 -1.06
N THR A 97 2.11 8.08 -0.89
CA THR A 97 2.33 7.07 -1.93
C THR A 97 0.98 6.59 -2.45
N LEU A 98 0.79 6.60 -3.77
CA LEU A 98 -0.30 5.89 -4.41
C LEU A 98 0.18 4.48 -4.77
N PHE A 99 -0.53 3.46 -4.28
CA PHE A 99 -0.48 2.13 -4.88
C PHE A 99 -1.49 2.11 -6.02
N ALA A 100 -0.99 2.24 -7.24
CA ALA A 100 -1.83 2.42 -8.40
C ALA A 100 -1.86 1.14 -9.25
N VAL A 101 -3.06 0.55 -9.39
CA VAL A 101 -3.28 -0.57 -10.29
C VAL A 101 -3.20 -0.07 -11.73
N ALA A 102 -2.35 -0.68 -12.55
CA ALA A 102 -2.05 -0.17 -13.88
C ALA A 102 -3.28 -0.04 -14.79
N MET A 103 -4.23 -0.96 -14.72
CA MET A 103 -5.50 -0.86 -15.44
C MET A 103 -6.34 0.34 -14.94
N ALA A 104 -6.35 0.63 -13.65
CA ALA A 104 -7.03 1.80 -13.09
C ALA A 104 -6.39 3.11 -13.60
N MET A 105 -5.05 3.15 -13.66
CA MET A 105 -4.32 4.29 -14.24
C MET A 105 -4.74 4.57 -15.69
N GLN A 106 -4.89 3.51 -16.52
CA GLN A 106 -5.38 3.65 -17.90
C GLN A 106 -6.82 4.15 -17.98
N ARG A 107 -7.68 3.78 -17.03
CA ARG A 107 -9.09 4.19 -17.00
C ARG A 107 -9.26 5.68 -16.65
N ASN A 108 -8.40 6.21 -15.78
CA ASN A 108 -8.44 7.62 -15.40
C ASN A 108 -7.03 8.17 -15.17
N PRO A 109 -6.28 8.48 -16.21
CA PRO A 109 -4.90 8.98 -16.10
C PRO A 109 -4.82 10.36 -15.42
N LEU A 110 -5.91 11.14 -15.41
CA LEU A 110 -5.94 12.47 -14.77
C LEU A 110 -5.62 12.40 -13.25
N VAL A 111 -5.96 11.30 -12.61
CA VAL A 111 -5.63 11.07 -11.19
C VAL A 111 -4.12 10.97 -11.00
N ILE A 112 -3.45 10.27 -11.91
CA ILE A 112 -2.00 10.07 -11.85
C ILE A 112 -1.27 11.37 -12.18
N GLU A 113 -1.71 12.09 -13.20
CA GLU A 113 -1.17 13.40 -13.56
C GLU A 113 -1.24 14.37 -12.39
N GLN A 114 -2.38 14.41 -11.69
CA GLN A 114 -2.54 15.28 -10.52
C GLN A 114 -1.66 14.84 -9.36
N ALA A 115 -1.58 13.54 -9.09
CA ALA A 115 -0.75 13.01 -8.01
C ALA A 115 0.74 13.30 -8.23
N LEU A 116 1.23 13.15 -9.47
CA LEU A 116 2.61 13.51 -9.85
C LEU A 116 2.86 15.02 -9.68
N LYS A 117 1.91 15.85 -10.12
CA LYS A 117 1.99 17.31 -9.97
C LYS A 117 2.05 17.74 -8.50
N ASP A 118 1.38 17.01 -7.62
CA ASP A 118 1.38 17.27 -6.18
C ASP A 118 2.62 16.67 -5.48
N GLY A 119 3.53 16.00 -6.22
CA GLY A 119 4.78 15.43 -5.71
C GLY A 119 4.63 14.10 -4.98
N HIS A 120 3.51 13.42 -5.19
CA HIS A 120 3.28 12.09 -4.64
C HIS A 120 4.10 11.02 -5.35
N GLU A 121 4.37 9.92 -4.67
CA GLU A 121 4.94 8.72 -5.28
C GLU A 121 3.82 7.90 -5.95
N ILE A 122 4.10 7.38 -7.14
CA ILE A 122 3.27 6.35 -7.77
C ILE A 122 4.04 5.04 -7.74
N ALA A 123 3.64 4.13 -6.87
CA ALA A 123 4.15 2.76 -6.81
C ALA A 123 3.17 1.81 -7.51
N SER A 124 3.68 0.69 -8.00
CA SER A 124 2.83 -0.29 -8.68
C SER A 124 1.93 -1.03 -7.70
N HIS A 125 0.67 -1.22 -8.07
CA HIS A 125 -0.26 -2.16 -7.42
C HIS A 125 -0.63 -3.30 -8.39
N GLY A 126 0.35 -3.75 -9.18
CA GLY A 126 0.14 -4.76 -10.21
C GLY A 126 -0.67 -4.26 -11.41
N TYR A 127 -1.03 -5.21 -12.31
CA TYR A 127 -1.80 -4.89 -13.52
C TYR A 127 -3.31 -4.84 -13.26
N ARG A 128 -3.82 -5.81 -12.49
CA ARG A 128 -5.22 -5.99 -12.14
C ARG A 128 -5.37 -6.11 -10.62
N TRP A 129 -6.49 -5.68 -10.10
CA TRP A 129 -6.83 -5.88 -8.69
C TRP A 129 -7.64 -7.17 -8.52
N ILE A 130 -6.98 -8.31 -8.71
CA ILE A 130 -7.54 -9.65 -8.67
C ILE A 130 -6.73 -10.54 -7.71
N ASN A 131 -7.27 -11.71 -7.39
CA ASN A 131 -6.53 -12.70 -6.61
C ASN A 131 -5.53 -13.42 -7.52
N TYR A 132 -4.24 -13.33 -7.18
CA TYR A 132 -3.17 -14.01 -7.91
C TYR A 132 -2.89 -15.43 -7.41
N HIS A 133 -3.50 -15.87 -6.30
CA HIS A 133 -3.34 -17.22 -5.79
C HIS A 133 -3.73 -18.26 -6.84
N GLY A 134 -2.80 -19.18 -7.12
CA GLY A 134 -2.99 -20.23 -8.13
C GLY A 134 -2.77 -19.79 -9.59
N MET A 135 -2.45 -18.51 -9.84
CA MET A 135 -2.10 -18.05 -11.20
C MET A 135 -0.76 -18.66 -11.64
N PRO A 136 -0.65 -19.15 -12.90
CA PRO A 136 0.63 -19.62 -13.43
C PRO A 136 1.72 -18.54 -13.37
N LYS A 137 2.95 -18.89 -12.94
CA LYS A 137 4.09 -17.97 -12.82
C LYS A 137 4.31 -17.14 -14.10
N SER A 138 4.14 -17.74 -15.27
CA SER A 138 4.31 -17.05 -16.57
C SER A 138 3.25 -15.98 -16.83
N GLU A 139 2.03 -16.20 -16.38
CA GLU A 139 0.93 -15.24 -16.51
C GLU A 139 1.09 -14.08 -15.53
N GLU A 140 1.44 -14.37 -14.27
CA GLU A 140 1.74 -13.35 -13.29
C GLU A 140 2.93 -12.46 -13.72
N MET A 141 3.98 -13.09 -14.29
CA MET A 141 5.09 -12.34 -14.88
C MET A 141 4.64 -11.43 -16.04
N ALA A 142 3.74 -11.91 -16.90
CA ALA A 142 3.19 -11.11 -18.00
C ALA A 142 2.39 -9.93 -17.48
N HIS A 143 1.60 -10.10 -16.41
CA HIS A 143 0.90 -9.03 -15.72
C HIS A 143 1.86 -8.01 -15.11
N MET A 144 2.93 -8.46 -14.46
CA MET A 144 3.96 -7.57 -13.91
C MET A 144 4.60 -6.70 -14.99
N LYS A 145 5.05 -7.31 -16.10
CA LYS A 145 5.64 -6.58 -17.23
C LYS A 145 4.67 -5.54 -17.81
N LYS A 146 3.41 -5.95 -17.99
CA LYS A 146 2.37 -5.05 -18.49
C LYS A 146 2.10 -3.89 -17.53
N ALA A 147 2.13 -4.13 -16.23
CA ALA A 147 2.02 -3.07 -15.23
C ALA A 147 3.17 -2.06 -15.33
N ILE A 148 4.40 -2.54 -15.47
CA ILE A 148 5.59 -1.69 -15.63
C ILE A 148 5.52 -0.84 -16.90
N ASP A 149 5.09 -1.43 -18.02
CA ASP A 149 5.00 -0.71 -19.30
C ASP A 149 3.93 0.37 -19.26
N ILE A 150 2.73 0.06 -18.75
CA ILE A 150 1.67 1.05 -18.55
C ILE A 150 2.12 2.19 -17.63
N HIS A 151 2.84 1.85 -16.55
CA HIS A 151 3.35 2.85 -15.63
C HIS A 151 4.33 3.79 -16.34
N LYS A 152 5.25 3.26 -17.15
CA LYS A 152 6.17 4.06 -17.96
C LYS A 152 5.44 4.98 -18.94
N ASP A 153 4.42 4.46 -19.60
CA ASP A 153 3.64 5.23 -20.58
C ASP A 153 2.90 6.41 -19.92
N ILE A 154 2.37 6.24 -18.73
CA ILE A 154 1.57 7.26 -18.05
C ILE A 154 2.43 8.20 -17.19
N CYS A 155 3.43 7.66 -16.46
CA CYS A 155 4.25 8.43 -15.52
C CYS A 155 5.57 8.93 -16.14
N GLY A 156 5.98 8.44 -17.33
CA GLY A 156 7.26 8.74 -17.96
C GLY A 156 8.44 7.93 -17.39
N GLU A 157 8.24 7.18 -16.32
CA GLU A 157 9.26 6.35 -15.67
C GLU A 157 8.64 5.07 -15.11
N ARG A 158 9.49 4.08 -14.79
CA ARG A 158 9.03 2.83 -14.18
C ARG A 158 8.67 3.01 -12.70
N PRO A 159 7.79 2.16 -12.14
CA PRO A 159 7.58 2.16 -10.70
C PRO A 159 8.83 1.65 -9.96
N LEU A 160 9.13 2.27 -8.82
CA LEU A 160 10.24 1.88 -7.95
C LEU A 160 9.80 1.06 -6.73
N GLY A 161 8.51 1.06 -6.42
CA GLY A 161 7.90 0.26 -5.37
C GLY A 161 6.86 -0.70 -5.96
N TRP A 162 6.69 -1.84 -5.31
CA TRP A 162 5.73 -2.88 -5.67
C TRP A 162 4.81 -3.23 -4.50
N TYR A 163 3.56 -3.51 -4.82
CA TYR A 163 2.55 -4.10 -3.95
C TYR A 163 1.54 -4.87 -4.80
N THR A 164 1.14 -6.06 -4.39
CA THR A 164 0.07 -6.84 -5.03
C THR A 164 -1.16 -6.93 -4.15
N GLY A 165 -0.97 -7.15 -2.86
CA GLY A 165 -2.01 -7.28 -1.84
C GLY A 165 -2.74 -8.62 -1.84
N ARG A 166 -2.93 -9.24 -3.00
CA ARG A 166 -3.56 -10.56 -3.18
C ARG A 166 -2.57 -11.51 -3.87
N THR A 167 -1.42 -11.71 -3.24
CA THR A 167 -0.24 -12.40 -3.77
C THR A 167 -0.45 -13.87 -4.07
N SER A 168 0.36 -14.40 -4.97
CA SER A 168 0.62 -15.83 -5.15
C SER A 168 1.89 -16.25 -4.41
N GLU A 169 2.20 -17.55 -4.45
CA GLU A 169 3.48 -18.08 -3.97
C GLU A 169 4.68 -17.60 -4.82
N ASN A 170 4.43 -17.10 -6.04
CA ASN A 170 5.48 -16.67 -6.96
C ASN A 170 5.79 -15.17 -6.84
N THR A 171 4.89 -14.37 -6.29
CA THR A 171 4.94 -12.90 -6.36
C THR A 171 6.27 -12.34 -5.87
N ARG A 172 6.71 -12.71 -4.65
CA ARG A 172 7.96 -12.18 -4.07
C ARG A 172 9.20 -12.52 -4.88
N ASP A 173 9.27 -13.75 -5.38
CA ASP A 173 10.36 -14.19 -6.25
C ASP A 173 10.37 -13.42 -7.57
N LEU A 174 9.20 -13.24 -8.20
CA LEU A 174 9.08 -12.49 -9.44
C LEU A 174 9.49 -11.03 -9.27
N VAL A 175 9.08 -10.36 -8.19
CA VAL A 175 9.45 -8.98 -7.88
C VAL A 175 10.96 -8.85 -7.67
N SER A 176 11.55 -9.75 -6.90
CA SER A 176 12.99 -9.79 -6.64
C SER A 176 13.80 -10.13 -7.90
N GLU A 177 13.35 -11.09 -8.71
CA GLU A 177 14.04 -11.51 -9.96
C GLU A 177 13.98 -10.41 -11.03
N GLU A 178 12.90 -9.63 -11.12
CA GLU A 178 12.76 -8.50 -12.04
C GLU A 178 13.83 -7.43 -11.77
N GLY A 179 14.14 -7.15 -10.51
CA GLY A 179 15.33 -6.46 -10.07
C GLY A 179 15.33 -4.94 -10.22
N GLY A 180 14.27 -4.33 -10.71
CA GLY A 180 14.19 -2.86 -10.87
C GLY A 180 13.35 -2.16 -9.80
N PHE A 181 12.78 -2.90 -8.84
CA PHE A 181 12.08 -2.33 -7.70
C PHE A 181 13.06 -2.09 -6.53
N ILE A 182 12.95 -0.93 -5.90
CA ILE A 182 13.75 -0.58 -4.73
C ILE A 182 13.17 -1.24 -3.48
N TYR A 183 11.83 -1.40 -3.42
CA TYR A 183 11.15 -2.05 -2.31
C TYR A 183 9.90 -2.80 -2.77
N ASP A 184 9.53 -3.79 -1.96
CA ASP A 184 8.27 -4.54 -2.00
C ASP A 184 7.51 -4.27 -0.70
N ALA A 185 6.19 -4.19 -0.78
CA ALA A 185 5.31 -3.91 0.34
C ALA A 185 4.38 -5.07 0.71
N ASP A 186 4.48 -6.21 0.04
CA ASP A 186 3.64 -7.39 0.28
C ASP A 186 4.09 -8.15 1.53
N ASP A 187 4.10 -7.44 2.66
CA ASP A 187 4.42 -8.00 3.97
C ASP A 187 3.76 -7.16 5.08
N TYR A 188 3.40 -7.81 6.18
CA TYR A 188 2.68 -7.20 7.31
C TYR A 188 3.30 -7.59 8.65
N SER A 189 4.55 -8.06 8.64
CA SER A 189 5.14 -8.76 9.78
C SER A 189 5.98 -7.90 10.69
N ASP A 190 6.28 -6.65 10.33
CA ASP A 190 7.14 -5.78 11.14
C ASP A 190 6.74 -4.30 11.06
N ASP A 191 7.16 -3.52 12.06
CA ASP A 191 7.01 -2.05 12.12
C ASP A 191 8.21 -1.31 11.53
N LEU A 192 9.17 -2.02 10.96
CA LEU A 192 10.37 -1.48 10.32
C LEU A 192 10.63 -2.18 8.98
N PRO A 193 11.30 -1.51 8.03
CA PRO A 193 11.80 -2.19 6.84
C PRO A 193 12.82 -3.28 7.20
N PHE A 194 12.91 -4.30 6.36
CA PHE A 194 13.90 -5.36 6.52
C PHE A 194 14.32 -5.95 5.18
N TRP A 195 15.51 -6.53 5.14
CA TRP A 195 16.00 -7.28 3.99
C TRP A 195 15.48 -8.72 4.06
N SER A 196 14.77 -9.14 3.03
CA SER A 196 14.31 -10.53 2.92
C SER A 196 15.47 -11.44 2.52
N GLU A 197 15.68 -12.48 3.32
CA GLU A 197 16.62 -13.57 3.02
C GLU A 197 15.94 -14.75 2.28
N GLN A 198 14.63 -14.66 2.05
CA GLN A 198 13.85 -15.71 1.38
C GLN A 198 13.93 -15.66 -0.14
N THR A 199 14.56 -14.64 -0.69
CA THR A 199 14.74 -14.42 -2.14
C THR A 199 16.19 -14.71 -2.57
N LYS A 200 16.40 -15.01 -3.86
CA LYS A 200 17.74 -15.29 -4.40
C LYS A 200 18.72 -14.11 -4.31
N LYS A 201 18.19 -12.91 -4.20
CA LYS A 201 18.96 -11.66 -4.04
C LYS A 201 18.37 -10.89 -2.88
N PRO A 202 19.18 -10.07 -2.15
CA PRO A 202 18.62 -9.20 -1.14
C PRO A 202 17.50 -8.36 -1.71
N HIS A 203 16.35 -8.40 -1.05
CA HIS A 203 15.19 -7.64 -1.47
C HIS A 203 14.63 -6.87 -0.28
N LEU A 204 14.52 -5.54 -0.41
CA LEU A 204 14.04 -4.70 0.67
C LEU A 204 12.52 -4.82 0.78
N ILE A 205 12.07 -5.22 1.95
CA ILE A 205 10.66 -5.16 2.33
C ILE A 205 10.44 -3.88 3.14
N VAL A 206 9.46 -3.10 2.73
CA VAL A 206 8.89 -2.00 3.52
C VAL A 206 7.48 -2.44 3.88
N PRO A 207 7.24 -3.01 5.06
CA PRO A 207 5.95 -3.60 5.41
C PRO A 207 4.79 -2.63 5.25
N TYR A 208 3.63 -3.17 4.84
CA TYR A 208 2.37 -2.45 4.78
C TYR A 208 1.50 -2.79 5.99
N THR A 209 0.23 -2.38 6.00
CA THR A 209 -0.69 -2.67 7.09
C THR A 209 -2.10 -2.96 6.61
N LEU A 210 -2.76 -3.91 7.26
CA LEU A 210 -4.19 -4.15 7.18
C LEU A 210 -4.90 -3.70 8.48
N ASP A 211 -4.13 -3.26 9.48
CA ASP A 211 -4.64 -2.84 10.78
C ASP A 211 -5.07 -1.36 10.78
N THR A 212 -4.14 -0.43 10.59
CA THR A 212 -4.42 1.01 10.44
C THR A 212 -4.86 1.34 9.01
N ASN A 213 -5.93 0.69 8.56
CA ASN A 213 -6.39 0.69 7.17
C ASN A 213 -7.90 0.89 7.11
N ASP A 214 -8.36 1.77 6.24
CA ASP A 214 -9.78 2.09 6.06
C ASP A 214 -10.59 0.92 5.47
N MET A 215 -9.93 -0.13 4.96
CA MET A 215 -10.60 -1.37 4.55
C MET A 215 -11.50 -1.93 5.65
N ARG A 216 -11.16 -1.66 6.92
CA ARG A 216 -11.94 -2.10 8.07
C ARG A 216 -13.32 -1.45 8.17
N PHE A 217 -13.64 -0.41 7.39
CA PHE A 217 -15.02 0.04 7.20
C PHE A 217 -15.88 -0.95 6.41
N ALA A 218 -15.25 -1.82 5.63
CA ALA A 218 -15.91 -2.80 4.78
C ALA A 218 -15.71 -4.25 5.26
N THR A 219 -15.29 -4.44 6.50
CA THR A 219 -15.07 -5.77 7.12
C THR A 219 -15.91 -5.91 8.39
N ALA A 220 -16.27 -7.15 8.74
CA ALA A 220 -16.91 -7.43 10.02
C ALA A 220 -16.01 -7.00 11.19
N GLN A 221 -16.60 -6.46 12.26
CA GLN A 221 -15.91 -5.94 13.45
C GLN A 221 -14.90 -4.81 13.15
N GLY A 222 -15.09 -4.10 12.06
CA GLY A 222 -14.27 -2.98 11.66
C GLY A 222 -14.75 -1.64 12.18
N PHE A 223 -14.46 -0.57 11.43
CA PHE A 223 -14.87 0.79 11.80
C PHE A 223 -16.30 1.07 11.38
N ASN A 224 -17.13 1.61 12.29
CA ASN A 224 -18.51 2.02 12.00
C ASN A 224 -18.67 3.53 11.81
N THR A 225 -17.76 4.33 12.36
CA THR A 225 -17.82 5.79 12.33
C THR A 225 -16.45 6.40 12.04
N ALA A 226 -16.44 7.65 11.56
CA ALA A 226 -15.20 8.43 11.41
C ALA A 226 -14.42 8.51 12.72
N LYS A 227 -15.12 8.58 13.87
CA LYS A 227 -14.49 8.65 15.18
C LYS A 227 -13.79 7.34 15.53
N HIS A 228 -14.37 6.17 15.25
CA HIS A 228 -13.72 4.88 15.48
C HIS A 228 -12.40 4.80 14.69
N PHE A 229 -12.43 5.19 13.42
CA PHE A 229 -11.23 5.23 12.58
C PHE A 229 -10.18 6.17 13.15
N SER A 230 -10.55 7.45 13.38
CA SER A 230 -9.58 8.43 13.86
C SER A 230 -8.99 8.10 15.22
N ASP A 231 -9.80 7.63 16.16
CA ASP A 231 -9.33 7.31 17.50
C ASP A 231 -8.39 6.10 17.47
N TYR A 232 -8.73 5.07 16.70
CA TYR A 232 -7.86 3.90 16.52
C TYR A 232 -6.49 4.27 15.94
N LEU A 233 -6.45 5.13 14.93
CA LEU A 233 -5.21 5.60 14.33
C LEU A 233 -4.42 6.49 15.31
N ILE A 234 -5.08 7.30 16.11
CA ILE A 234 -4.45 8.12 17.15
C ILE A 234 -3.80 7.23 18.22
N ASP A 235 -4.52 6.21 18.70
CA ASP A 235 -3.99 5.26 19.69
C ASP A 235 -2.75 4.52 19.17
N ALA A 236 -2.78 4.08 17.91
CA ALA A 236 -1.62 3.46 17.25
C ALA A 236 -0.44 4.43 17.13
N PHE A 237 -0.71 5.66 16.68
CA PHE A 237 0.31 6.71 16.58
C PHE A 237 0.92 7.04 17.94
N ASP A 238 0.11 7.26 18.98
CA ASP A 238 0.57 7.61 20.32
C ASP A 238 1.46 6.52 20.92
N THR A 239 1.09 5.25 20.68
CA THR A 239 1.90 4.10 21.10
C THR A 239 3.28 4.15 20.43
N LEU A 240 3.35 4.22 19.11
CA LEU A 240 4.60 4.23 18.36
C LEU A 240 5.43 5.51 18.63
N TYR A 241 4.77 6.66 18.81
CA TYR A 241 5.42 7.91 19.17
C TYR A 241 6.06 7.86 20.56
N SER A 242 5.41 7.21 21.51
CA SER A 242 5.96 6.97 22.85
C SER A 242 7.19 6.06 22.79
N GLU A 243 7.07 4.90 22.11
CA GLU A 243 8.16 3.94 21.91
C GLU A 243 9.35 4.57 21.18
N GLY A 244 9.07 5.47 20.25
CA GLY A 244 10.05 6.16 19.42
C GLY A 244 11.05 7.03 20.20
N SER A 245 10.87 7.20 21.50
CA SER A 245 11.87 7.84 22.37
C SER A 245 13.12 6.98 22.54
N THR A 246 13.02 5.65 22.38
CA THR A 246 14.10 4.66 22.54
C THR A 246 14.26 3.75 21.32
N ALA A 247 13.18 3.50 20.59
CA ALA A 247 13.11 2.58 19.44
C ALA A 247 12.17 3.12 18.36
N PRO A 248 12.62 4.11 17.57
CA PRO A 248 11.79 4.68 16.51
C PRO A 248 11.28 3.62 15.53
N LYS A 249 10.03 3.77 15.12
CA LYS A 249 9.31 2.85 14.23
C LYS A 249 8.73 3.60 13.04
N MET A 250 8.10 2.88 12.11
CA MET A 250 7.24 3.47 11.09
C MET A 250 5.78 3.09 11.34
N MET A 251 4.87 3.92 10.86
CA MET A 251 3.44 3.71 10.85
C MET A 251 2.91 3.82 9.42
N SER A 252 2.28 2.77 8.91
CA SER A 252 1.55 2.82 7.64
C SER A 252 0.08 3.14 7.89
N VAL A 253 -0.53 3.94 7.02
CA VAL A 253 -1.98 4.21 7.00
C VAL A 253 -2.52 3.88 5.62
N GLY A 254 -3.36 2.85 5.54
CA GLY A 254 -3.96 2.41 4.29
C GLY A 254 -5.29 3.10 4.01
N LEU A 255 -5.45 3.62 2.80
CA LEU A 255 -6.62 4.38 2.35
C LEU A 255 -7.11 3.84 1.00
N HIS A 256 -8.43 3.82 0.80
CA HIS A 256 -9.08 3.44 -0.46
C HIS A 256 -10.03 4.55 -0.91
N CYS A 257 -9.96 4.90 -2.21
CA CYS A 257 -10.70 6.06 -2.73
C CYS A 257 -12.22 5.94 -2.49
N ARG A 258 -12.79 4.74 -2.65
CA ARG A 258 -14.21 4.46 -2.46
C ARG A 258 -14.64 4.35 -1.00
N LEU A 259 -13.69 4.13 -0.06
CA LEU A 259 -13.98 3.97 1.36
C LEU A 259 -13.82 5.28 2.13
N ILE A 260 -12.58 5.69 2.41
CA ILE A 260 -12.34 6.93 3.17
C ILE A 260 -12.75 8.19 2.41
N GLY A 261 -12.84 8.11 1.09
CA GLY A 261 -13.32 9.21 0.23
C GLY A 261 -14.79 9.56 0.44
N ARG A 262 -15.59 8.73 1.15
CA ARG A 262 -16.97 9.06 1.51
C ARG A 262 -17.00 10.20 2.54
N PRO A 263 -17.89 11.20 2.41
CA PRO A 263 -17.87 12.43 3.21
C PRO A 263 -17.81 12.21 4.73
N ALA A 264 -18.62 11.28 5.24
CA ALA A 264 -18.66 11.01 6.66
C ALA A 264 -17.35 10.38 7.18
N ARG A 265 -16.80 9.39 6.46
CA ARG A 265 -15.55 8.70 6.82
C ARG A 265 -14.34 9.62 6.67
N PHE A 266 -14.33 10.44 5.62
CA PHE A 266 -13.28 11.43 5.33
C PHE A 266 -12.97 12.36 6.50
N LYS A 267 -13.99 12.71 7.30
CA LYS A 267 -13.80 13.52 8.51
C LYS A 267 -12.84 12.88 9.51
N GLY A 268 -12.81 11.55 9.57
CA GLY A 268 -11.87 10.82 10.42
C GLY A 268 -10.42 10.95 9.94
N LEU A 269 -10.20 10.90 8.63
CA LEU A 269 -8.87 11.12 8.04
C LEU A 269 -8.37 12.55 8.31
N VAL A 270 -9.23 13.56 8.13
CA VAL A 270 -8.88 14.96 8.44
C VAL A 270 -8.46 15.09 9.90
N LYS A 271 -9.26 14.53 10.82
CA LYS A 271 -8.96 14.59 12.26
C LYS A 271 -7.61 13.94 12.59
N PHE A 272 -7.34 12.77 12.06
CA PHE A 272 -6.08 12.07 12.29
C PHE A 272 -4.88 12.83 11.71
N LEU A 273 -4.99 13.31 10.45
CA LEU A 273 -3.92 14.06 9.81
C LEU A 273 -3.60 15.35 10.57
N ASP A 274 -4.60 16.14 10.94
CA ASP A 274 -4.41 17.36 11.71
C ASP A 274 -3.81 17.07 13.11
N TYR A 275 -4.16 15.93 13.73
CA TYR A 275 -3.58 15.48 14.98
C TYR A 275 -2.08 15.21 14.88
N ILE A 276 -1.64 14.41 13.93
CA ILE A 276 -0.21 14.08 13.80
C ILE A 276 0.62 15.30 13.36
N LEU A 277 0.04 16.22 12.57
CA LEU A 277 0.69 17.47 12.18
C LEU A 277 0.88 18.45 13.34
N SER A 278 0.17 18.27 14.45
CA SER A 278 0.37 19.06 15.67
C SER A 278 1.53 18.57 16.55
N HIS A 279 2.15 17.45 16.21
CA HIS A 279 3.26 16.85 16.95
C HIS A 279 4.61 17.18 16.33
N GLU A 280 5.58 17.49 17.17
CA GLU A 280 6.98 17.59 16.78
C GLU A 280 7.59 16.19 16.59
N LYS A 281 8.74 16.11 15.91
CA LYS A 281 9.48 14.85 15.71
C LYS A 281 8.65 13.74 15.06
N VAL A 282 7.82 14.09 14.09
CA VAL A 282 7.13 13.20 13.19
C VAL A 282 7.67 13.42 11.79
N TRP A 283 8.06 12.35 11.13
CA TRP A 283 8.46 12.40 9.74
C TRP A 283 7.36 11.78 8.88
N ILE A 284 6.60 12.61 8.16
CA ILE A 284 5.63 12.12 7.17
C ILE A 284 6.33 12.00 5.83
N ALA A 285 6.35 10.80 5.27
CA ALA A 285 7.19 10.47 4.12
C ALA A 285 6.45 9.60 3.09
N LYS A 286 6.93 9.62 1.86
CA LYS A 286 6.59 8.61 0.86
C LYS A 286 7.31 7.30 1.20
N ARG A 287 6.79 6.18 0.73
CA ARG A 287 7.42 4.88 0.97
C ARG A 287 8.82 4.78 0.34
N ILE A 288 8.99 5.37 -0.83
CA ILE A 288 10.30 5.42 -1.48
C ILE A 288 11.35 6.19 -0.66
N ASP A 289 10.92 7.24 0.05
CA ASP A 289 11.83 8.03 0.89
C ASP A 289 12.26 7.20 2.12
N ILE A 290 11.33 6.43 2.71
CA ILE A 290 11.65 5.47 3.78
C ILE A 290 12.60 4.39 3.28
N ALA A 291 12.32 3.80 2.11
CA ALA A 291 13.17 2.76 1.52
C ALA A 291 14.60 3.25 1.29
N ARG A 292 14.77 4.43 0.67
CA ARG A 292 16.08 5.03 0.43
C ARG A 292 16.82 5.34 1.72
N HIS A 293 16.13 5.95 2.68
CA HIS A 293 16.71 6.26 3.98
C HIS A 293 17.14 5.00 4.74
N TRP A 294 16.34 3.92 4.63
CA TRP A 294 16.71 2.64 5.22
C TRP A 294 17.95 2.03 4.58
N ILE A 295 18.03 2.03 3.25
CA ILE A 295 19.20 1.54 2.51
C ILE A 295 20.49 2.27 2.91
N GLU A 296 20.41 3.60 3.13
CA GLU A 296 21.55 4.40 3.55
C GLU A 296 22.05 4.03 4.95
N GLN A 297 21.16 3.74 5.89
CA GLN A 297 21.53 3.37 7.26
C GLN A 297 21.85 1.89 7.42
N PHE A 298 21.16 1.04 6.68
CA PHE A 298 21.25 -0.41 6.76
C PHE A 298 21.39 -0.98 5.34
N PRO A 299 22.60 -0.90 4.75
CA PRO A 299 22.85 -1.41 3.42
C PRO A 299 22.49 -2.90 3.30
N SER A 300 22.20 -3.30 2.07
CA SER A 300 21.92 -4.70 1.75
C SER A 300 23.01 -5.62 2.31
N PRO A 301 22.66 -6.72 3.00
CA PRO A 301 23.63 -7.73 3.38
C PRO A 301 24.31 -8.30 2.13
N GLU A 302 25.61 -8.55 2.21
CA GLU A 302 26.29 -9.34 1.18
C GLU A 302 25.79 -10.78 1.30
N PHE A 303 25.13 -11.28 0.25
CA PHE A 303 24.87 -12.72 0.18
C PHE A 303 26.22 -13.41 -0.02
N GLU A 304 26.63 -14.26 0.91
CA GLU A 304 27.71 -15.19 0.67
C GLU A 304 27.33 -16.03 -0.55
N THR A 305 27.94 -15.71 -1.69
CA THR A 305 27.90 -16.60 -2.85
C THR A 305 28.60 -17.88 -2.43
N ASN A 306 27.83 -18.86 -1.95
CA ASN A 306 28.36 -20.20 -1.74
C ASN A 306 28.99 -20.66 -3.06
N LYS A 307 30.33 -20.73 -3.03
CA LYS A 307 31.17 -21.27 -4.07
C LYS A 307 30.91 -22.76 -4.27
#